data_c43b6dfb7109376fde734d84b5bc0dd1
#
_entry.id   c43b6dfb7109376fde734d84b5bc0dd1
#
_cell.length_a   1.000
_cell.length_b   1.000
_cell.length_c   1.000
_cell.angle_alpha   90.00
_cell.angle_beta   90.00
_cell.angle_gamma   90.00
#
_symmetry.space_group_name_H-M   'P 1'
#
loop_
_entity.id
_entity.type
_entity.pdbx_description
1 polymer ?
#
loop_
_entity_poly.entity_id
_entity_poly.type
_entity_poly.pdbx_seq_one_letter_code
_entity_poly.pdbx_strand_id
1 'polypeptide(L)'
;MVVPLTSLSHGAGCGCKLPAAAIGALLARLPAGDDPNVLVGFHTSDDAGVYKLRDDLALVHTVDFFTPIVDDPFDFGRIAATNALSDIYAMGATPVSALNLVAFSLQDLGEEVLLEILRGGAAIAAEAHVAILGGHSIEDAEPKFGLAVTGVVHPDEVITNSSGRPGDALVLTKPLGAGAVSTAIKRGLAGAPLEQAVRVMTTLNRDAAEAARAAGVHAMTDVTGFGLLGHLGEMVVASGLAAEIDAEAVPAIDGVLELLADEDLRAIAGGTRRNRAHAEQFTTFAPQVPEARRWLVCDAMTSGGLLAAVPADSALEMPGAVVGRLVDGPPGTIAVR
;
A
#
# COMPACT_ATOMS: atom_id res chain seq x y z
N MET A 1 -8.75 25.72 -20.15
CA MET A 1 -8.23 24.34 -20.27
C MET A 1 -8.12 23.80 -18.86
N VAL A 2 -8.70 22.62 -18.60
CA VAL A 2 -8.55 21.97 -17.30
C VAL A 2 -7.10 21.45 -17.23
N VAL A 3 -6.35 21.84 -16.21
CA VAL A 3 -4.97 21.36 -16.01
C VAL A 3 -5.04 19.91 -15.51
N PRO A 4 -4.40 18.94 -16.19
CA PRO A 4 -4.33 17.57 -15.69
C PRO A 4 -3.64 17.54 -14.33
N LEU A 5 -4.30 17.02 -13.28
CA LEU A 5 -3.73 17.01 -11.93
C LEU A 5 -2.42 16.23 -11.86
N THR A 6 -2.29 15.14 -12.62
CA THR A 6 -1.06 14.34 -12.68
C THR A 6 0.14 15.12 -13.23
N SER A 7 -0.08 16.17 -14.03
CA SER A 7 1.00 17.01 -14.57
C SER A 7 1.66 17.90 -13.50
N LEU A 8 0.98 18.14 -12.39
CA LEU A 8 1.46 18.96 -11.27
C LEU A 8 2.32 18.19 -10.27
N SER A 9 2.36 16.86 -10.40
CA SER A 9 3.08 15.98 -9.49
C SER A 9 4.49 15.67 -10.01
N HIS A 10 5.51 15.72 -9.14
CA HIS A 10 6.87 15.26 -9.45
C HIS A 10 6.93 13.73 -9.59
N GLY A 11 6.07 13.00 -8.91
CA GLY A 11 5.96 11.54 -8.95
C GLY A 11 4.55 11.08 -9.26
N ALA A 12 4.16 9.93 -8.72
CA ALA A 12 2.80 9.40 -8.81
C ALA A 12 2.47 8.63 -7.52
N GLY A 13 1.45 9.09 -6.80
CA GLY A 13 0.89 8.40 -5.62
C GLY A 13 1.94 7.98 -4.58
N CYS A 14 1.76 6.81 -3.99
CA CYS A 14 2.66 6.25 -2.96
C CYS A 14 4.09 5.99 -3.47
N GLY A 15 4.33 5.93 -4.78
CA GLY A 15 5.67 5.86 -5.35
C GLY A 15 6.55 7.10 -5.10
N CYS A 16 6.00 8.18 -4.52
CA CYS A 16 6.73 9.37 -4.09
C CYS A 16 7.33 9.26 -2.68
N LYS A 17 7.03 8.19 -1.92
CA LYS A 17 7.59 7.98 -0.58
C LYS A 17 9.13 8.04 -0.63
N LEU A 18 9.73 8.59 0.43
CA LEU A 18 11.19 8.55 0.58
C LEU A 18 11.66 7.09 0.65
N PRO A 19 12.89 6.78 0.16
CA PRO A 19 13.39 5.41 0.21
C PRO A 19 13.39 4.85 1.64
N ALA A 20 12.81 3.65 1.85
CA ALA A 20 12.68 3.02 3.17
C ALA A 20 14.03 2.94 3.91
N ALA A 21 15.10 2.55 3.21
CA ALA A 21 16.44 2.48 3.79
C ALA A 21 16.95 3.84 4.31
N ALA A 22 16.64 4.95 3.62
CA ALA A 22 17.05 6.28 4.04
C ALA A 22 16.28 6.74 5.30
N ILE A 23 14.97 6.53 5.31
CA ILE A 23 14.12 6.84 6.48
C ILE A 23 14.49 5.94 7.67
N GLY A 24 14.63 4.64 7.47
CA GLY A 24 15.03 3.69 8.51
C GLY A 24 16.36 4.08 9.17
N ALA A 25 17.36 4.47 8.36
CA ALA A 25 18.66 4.95 8.89
C ALA A 25 18.54 6.25 9.71
N LEU A 26 17.57 7.12 9.41
CA LEU A 26 17.30 8.33 10.19
C LEU A 26 16.54 8.00 11.47
N LEU A 27 15.51 7.17 11.39
CA LEU A 27 14.69 6.76 12.53
C LEU A 27 15.51 5.98 13.57
N ALA A 28 16.45 5.13 13.14
CA ALA A 28 17.35 4.39 14.02
C ALA A 28 18.24 5.30 14.89
N ARG A 29 18.34 6.60 14.58
CA ARG A 29 19.12 7.59 15.36
C ARG A 29 18.24 8.33 16.38
N LEU A 30 16.92 8.14 16.32
CA LEU A 30 16.02 8.69 17.33
C LEU A 30 16.07 7.82 18.59
N PRO A 31 15.95 8.45 19.79
CA PRO A 31 15.83 7.67 21.01
C PRO A 31 14.56 6.80 20.95
N ALA A 32 14.70 5.54 21.32
CA ALA A 32 13.54 4.69 21.53
C ALA A 32 12.72 5.26 22.70
N GLY A 33 11.41 5.40 22.52
CA GLY A 33 10.52 5.73 23.61
C GLY A 33 10.35 4.54 24.54
N ASP A 34 10.34 4.79 25.86
CA ASP A 34 10.19 3.74 26.90
C ASP A 34 8.74 3.60 27.37
N ASP A 35 7.73 4.08 26.62
CA ASP A 35 6.32 3.97 27.00
C ASP A 35 5.82 2.53 26.78
N PRO A 36 5.50 1.78 27.86
CA PRO A 36 5.04 0.39 27.75
C PRO A 36 3.67 0.24 27.08
N ASN A 37 2.97 1.33 26.84
CA ASN A 37 1.69 1.32 26.11
C ASN A 37 1.88 1.41 24.60
N VAL A 38 3.08 1.68 24.09
CA VAL A 38 3.38 1.58 22.65
C VAL A 38 3.55 0.10 22.31
N LEU A 39 2.52 -0.50 21.69
CA LEU A 39 2.56 -1.90 21.28
C LEU A 39 3.30 -2.07 19.94
N VAL A 40 3.06 -1.14 19.00
CA VAL A 40 3.74 -1.08 17.72
C VAL A 40 4.20 0.36 17.49
N GLY A 41 5.48 0.54 17.25
CA GLY A 41 6.12 1.84 17.04
C GLY A 41 6.86 1.91 15.71
N PHE A 42 7.56 2.99 15.44
CA PHE A 42 8.25 3.24 14.18
C PHE A 42 9.49 2.35 13.93
N HIS A 43 9.86 1.47 14.87
CA HIS A 43 11.03 0.59 14.72
C HIS A 43 10.71 -0.75 14.03
N THR A 44 9.43 -1.12 13.91
CA THR A 44 9.00 -2.45 13.43
C THR A 44 8.64 -2.48 11.95
N SER A 45 8.56 -1.32 11.29
CA SER A 45 8.11 -1.20 9.89
C SER A 45 6.73 -1.82 9.63
N ASP A 46 5.86 -1.81 10.64
CA ASP A 46 4.44 -2.14 10.47
C ASP A 46 3.68 -0.97 9.83
N ASP A 47 2.48 -1.24 9.32
CA ASP A 47 1.69 -0.29 8.54
C ASP A 47 1.20 0.90 9.39
N ALA A 48 0.94 0.70 10.69
CA ALA A 48 0.47 1.75 11.59
C ALA A 48 1.06 1.64 13.00
N GLY A 49 1.08 2.76 13.72
CA GLY A 49 1.42 2.81 15.13
C GLY A 49 0.25 2.34 16.02
N VAL A 50 0.54 1.55 17.07
CA VAL A 50 -0.47 1.02 17.99
C VAL A 50 -0.15 1.43 19.42
N TYR A 51 -1.10 2.09 20.08
CA TYR A 51 -0.99 2.55 21.45
C TYR A 51 -2.10 1.95 22.32
N LYS A 52 -1.72 1.20 23.36
CA LYS A 52 -2.66 0.63 24.34
C LYS A 52 -3.22 1.73 25.22
N LEU A 53 -4.53 2.00 25.08
CA LEU A 53 -5.21 3.00 25.92
C LEU A 53 -5.70 2.40 27.25
N ARG A 54 -6.11 1.13 27.22
CA ARG A 54 -6.51 0.31 28.37
C ARG A 54 -6.39 -1.18 28.02
N ASP A 55 -6.62 -2.07 28.96
CA ASP A 55 -6.35 -3.50 28.77
C ASP A 55 -7.20 -4.18 27.67
N ASP A 56 -8.36 -3.61 27.34
CA ASP A 56 -9.28 -4.12 26.31
C ASP A 56 -9.35 -3.23 25.05
N LEU A 57 -8.52 -2.16 24.97
CA LEU A 57 -8.59 -1.19 23.88
C LEU A 57 -7.22 -0.61 23.53
N ALA A 58 -6.83 -0.76 22.27
CA ALA A 58 -5.71 -0.04 21.66
C ALA A 58 -6.22 0.89 20.56
N LEU A 59 -5.53 2.00 20.38
CA LEU A 59 -5.66 2.91 19.25
C LEU A 59 -4.64 2.55 18.19
N VAL A 60 -5.10 2.56 16.94
CA VAL A 60 -4.25 2.39 15.75
C VAL A 60 -4.24 3.71 14.98
N HIS A 61 -3.07 4.26 14.72
CA HIS A 61 -2.90 5.56 14.07
C HIS A 61 -2.03 5.44 12.83
N THR A 62 -2.53 5.98 11.72
CA THR A 62 -1.75 6.13 10.50
C THR A 62 -1.95 7.49 9.87
N VAL A 63 -1.02 7.88 9.01
CA VAL A 63 -1.09 9.08 8.17
C VAL A 63 -0.58 8.73 6.78
N ASP A 64 -1.45 8.81 5.78
CA ASP A 64 -1.04 8.68 4.38
C ASP A 64 -1.62 9.82 3.54
N PHE A 65 -0.77 10.48 2.77
CA PHE A 65 -1.13 11.50 1.80
C PHE A 65 -0.12 11.50 0.65
N PHE A 66 -0.58 11.85 -0.54
CA PHE A 66 0.27 11.83 -1.73
C PHE A 66 -0.23 12.77 -2.82
N THR A 67 0.57 12.91 -3.87
CA THR A 67 0.29 13.72 -5.05
C THR A 67 -0.64 12.99 -6.01
N PRO A 68 -1.40 13.68 -6.89
CA PRO A 68 -2.33 13.06 -7.81
C PRO A 68 -1.72 11.96 -8.67
N ILE A 69 -2.45 10.86 -8.82
CA ILE A 69 -2.11 9.71 -9.67
C ILE A 69 -3.10 9.50 -10.80
N VAL A 70 -4.23 10.19 -10.73
CA VAL A 70 -5.26 10.29 -11.76
C VAL A 70 -5.66 11.74 -11.94
N ASP A 71 -6.23 12.10 -13.09
CA ASP A 71 -6.60 13.48 -13.40
C ASP A 71 -7.99 13.86 -12.90
N ASP A 72 -8.87 12.89 -12.70
CA ASP A 72 -10.18 13.11 -12.10
C ASP A 72 -10.04 13.43 -10.60
N PRO A 73 -10.46 14.61 -10.12
CA PRO A 73 -10.27 15.01 -8.72
C PRO A 73 -11.10 14.18 -7.73
N PHE A 74 -12.30 13.75 -8.12
CA PHE A 74 -13.14 12.92 -7.28
C PHE A 74 -12.51 11.53 -7.08
N ASP A 75 -12.02 10.90 -8.17
CA ASP A 75 -11.32 9.62 -8.09
C ASP A 75 -10.00 9.74 -7.32
N PHE A 76 -9.25 10.84 -7.48
CA PHE A 76 -8.06 11.09 -6.66
C PHE A 76 -8.40 11.12 -5.16
N GLY A 77 -9.46 11.83 -4.79
CA GLY A 77 -9.96 11.86 -3.41
C GLY A 77 -10.36 10.48 -2.88
N ARG A 78 -11.07 9.69 -3.69
CA ARG A 78 -11.44 8.30 -3.34
C ARG A 78 -10.22 7.43 -3.09
N ILE A 79 -9.27 7.43 -4.02
CA ILE A 79 -8.05 6.62 -3.93
C ILE A 79 -7.23 7.00 -2.69
N ALA A 80 -7.07 8.29 -2.42
CA ALA A 80 -6.31 8.78 -1.28
C ALA A 80 -6.93 8.35 0.06
N ALA A 81 -8.26 8.42 0.19
CA ALA A 81 -8.95 7.97 1.37
C ALA A 81 -8.90 6.44 1.53
N THR A 82 -9.09 5.68 0.44
CA THR A 82 -8.99 4.21 0.48
C THR A 82 -7.60 3.75 0.92
N ASN A 83 -6.56 4.41 0.41
CA ASN A 83 -5.18 4.11 0.76
C ASN A 83 -4.90 4.39 2.25
N ALA A 84 -5.32 5.54 2.77
CA ALA A 84 -5.08 5.88 4.17
C ALA A 84 -5.84 4.97 5.17
N LEU A 85 -6.98 4.42 4.76
CA LEU A 85 -7.75 3.45 5.56
C LEU A 85 -7.12 2.05 5.55
N SER A 86 -6.32 1.74 4.53
CA SER A 86 -5.77 0.41 4.31
C SER A 86 -4.86 -0.06 5.45
N ASP A 87 -4.00 0.81 5.97
CA ASP A 87 -3.11 0.52 7.09
C ASP A 87 -3.88 0.06 8.34
N ILE A 88 -5.05 0.68 8.60
CA ILE A 88 -5.88 0.27 9.74
C ILE A 88 -6.40 -1.16 9.56
N TYR A 89 -6.85 -1.50 8.35
CA TYR A 89 -7.29 -2.85 8.02
C TYR A 89 -6.13 -3.86 8.07
N ALA A 90 -4.94 -3.48 7.59
CA ALA A 90 -3.75 -4.34 7.63
C ALA A 90 -3.33 -4.69 9.07
N MET A 91 -3.55 -3.78 10.03
CA MET A 91 -3.32 -4.02 11.45
C MET A 91 -4.45 -4.80 12.15
N GLY A 92 -5.46 -5.30 11.41
CA GLY A 92 -6.62 -6.00 11.98
C GLY A 92 -7.58 -5.10 12.74
N ALA A 93 -7.46 -3.78 12.63
CA ALA A 93 -8.24 -2.80 13.36
C ALA A 93 -9.47 -2.32 12.57
N THR A 94 -10.40 -1.69 13.30
CA THR A 94 -11.59 -1.04 12.73
C THR A 94 -11.36 0.46 12.72
N PRO A 95 -11.35 1.13 11.55
CA PRO A 95 -11.24 2.59 11.49
C PRO A 95 -12.50 3.25 12.06
N VAL A 96 -12.32 4.34 12.81
CA VAL A 96 -13.43 5.05 13.48
C VAL A 96 -13.52 6.53 13.10
N SER A 97 -12.40 7.19 12.92
CA SER A 97 -12.38 8.62 12.56
C SER A 97 -11.17 8.99 11.73
N ALA A 98 -11.30 10.10 10.99
CA ALA A 98 -10.23 10.63 10.16
C ALA A 98 -10.18 12.16 10.17
N LEU A 99 -8.99 12.69 9.87
CA LEU A 99 -8.73 14.10 9.62
C LEU A 99 -8.19 14.25 8.19
N ASN A 100 -8.72 15.21 7.43
CA ASN A 100 -8.20 15.54 6.10
C ASN A 100 -6.83 16.23 6.19
N LEU A 101 -5.92 15.82 5.32
CA LEU A 101 -4.64 16.48 5.08
C LEU A 101 -4.65 17.04 3.66
N VAL A 102 -4.55 18.36 3.54
CA VAL A 102 -4.69 19.09 2.27
C VAL A 102 -3.49 20.00 2.06
N ALA A 103 -2.78 19.82 0.96
CA ALA A 103 -1.86 20.81 0.40
C ALA A 103 -2.36 21.16 -1.00
N PHE A 104 -2.70 22.44 -1.26
CA PHE A 104 -3.43 22.81 -2.48
C PHE A 104 -3.34 24.31 -2.77
N SER A 105 -3.23 24.69 -4.04
CA SER A 105 -3.33 26.09 -4.47
C SER A 105 -4.73 26.39 -4.99
N LEU A 106 -5.52 27.13 -4.21
CA LEU A 106 -6.84 27.61 -4.63
C LEU A 106 -6.74 28.61 -5.78
N GLN A 107 -5.66 29.39 -5.82
CA GLN A 107 -5.43 30.37 -6.87
C GLN A 107 -5.20 29.71 -8.24
N ASP A 108 -4.44 28.64 -8.28
CA ASP A 108 -4.03 27.99 -9.54
C ASP A 108 -5.05 26.98 -10.04
N LEU A 109 -5.72 26.26 -9.13
CA LEU A 109 -6.55 25.11 -9.46
C LEU A 109 -8.07 25.37 -9.24
N GLY A 110 -8.42 26.34 -8.40
CA GLY A 110 -9.79 26.69 -8.11
C GLY A 110 -10.45 25.84 -7.02
N GLU A 111 -11.51 26.36 -6.41
CA GLU A 111 -12.21 25.72 -5.29
C GLU A 111 -12.99 24.47 -5.68
N GLU A 112 -13.52 24.39 -6.89
CA GLU A 112 -14.31 23.25 -7.36
C GLU A 112 -13.47 21.98 -7.45
N VAL A 113 -12.20 22.08 -7.86
CA VAL A 113 -11.28 20.93 -7.91
C VAL A 113 -11.03 20.39 -6.50
N LEU A 114 -10.77 21.26 -5.52
CA LEU A 114 -10.60 20.86 -4.14
C LEU A 114 -11.89 20.25 -3.57
N LEU A 115 -13.04 20.85 -3.89
CA LEU A 115 -14.33 20.34 -3.44
C LEU A 115 -14.58 18.91 -3.95
N GLU A 116 -14.26 18.60 -5.21
CA GLU A 116 -14.40 17.26 -5.76
C GLU A 116 -13.43 16.25 -5.09
N ILE A 117 -12.18 16.66 -4.80
CA ILE A 117 -11.24 15.81 -4.03
C ILE A 117 -11.82 15.48 -2.66
N LEU A 118 -12.32 16.50 -1.94
CA LEU A 118 -12.91 16.30 -0.61
C LEU A 118 -14.19 15.44 -0.66
N ARG A 119 -15.01 15.59 -1.70
CA ARG A 119 -16.19 14.75 -1.93
C ARG A 119 -15.81 13.29 -2.16
N GLY A 120 -14.76 13.04 -2.96
CA GLY A 120 -14.23 11.69 -3.17
C GLY A 120 -13.78 11.03 -1.87
N GLY A 121 -12.99 11.77 -1.05
CA GLY A 121 -12.57 11.31 0.27
C GLY A 121 -13.75 11.03 1.21
N ALA A 122 -14.74 11.93 1.23
CA ALA A 122 -15.94 11.76 2.05
C ALA A 122 -16.80 10.55 1.62
N ALA A 123 -16.87 10.26 0.33
CA ALA A 123 -17.61 9.10 -0.18
C ALA A 123 -17.02 7.79 0.34
N ILE A 124 -15.69 7.63 0.31
CA ILE A 124 -15.00 6.45 0.85
C ILE A 124 -15.10 6.39 2.38
N ALA A 125 -14.96 7.52 3.08
CA ALA A 125 -15.14 7.55 4.54
C ALA A 125 -16.54 7.10 4.95
N ALA A 126 -17.58 7.53 4.20
CA ALA A 126 -18.97 7.08 4.42
C ALA A 126 -19.14 5.58 4.17
N GLU A 127 -18.56 5.02 3.10
CA GLU A 127 -18.56 3.58 2.79
C GLU A 127 -17.86 2.77 3.89
N ALA A 128 -16.77 3.31 4.43
CA ALA A 128 -16.01 2.72 5.53
C ALA A 128 -16.65 2.93 6.91
N HIS A 129 -17.74 3.70 7.01
CA HIS A 129 -18.38 4.13 8.27
C HIS A 129 -17.43 4.94 9.18
N VAL A 130 -16.55 5.76 8.58
CA VAL A 130 -15.57 6.58 9.28
C VAL A 130 -16.04 8.03 9.35
N ALA A 131 -15.99 8.62 10.54
CA ALA A 131 -16.34 10.02 10.73
C ALA A 131 -15.14 10.93 10.36
N ILE A 132 -15.34 11.86 9.42
CA ILE A 132 -14.35 12.93 9.17
C ILE A 132 -14.59 14.03 10.20
N LEU A 133 -13.60 14.29 11.07
CA LEU A 133 -13.72 15.23 12.19
C LEU A 133 -13.21 16.65 11.86
N GLY A 134 -12.60 16.83 10.69
CA GLY A 134 -11.97 18.08 10.27
C GLY A 134 -10.66 17.81 9.52
N GLY A 135 -9.64 18.60 9.78
CA GLY A 135 -8.35 18.41 9.14
C GLY A 135 -7.48 19.65 9.16
N HIS A 136 -6.42 19.65 8.36
CA HIS A 136 -5.51 20.77 8.18
C HIS A 136 -5.24 21.03 6.71
N SER A 137 -5.06 22.30 6.34
CA SER A 137 -4.74 22.70 4.97
C SER A 137 -3.59 23.70 4.93
N ILE A 138 -2.75 23.57 3.91
CA ILE A 138 -1.68 24.50 3.58
C ILE A 138 -1.72 24.90 2.11
N GLU A 139 -1.22 26.08 1.79
CA GLU A 139 -1.01 26.51 0.39
C GLU A 139 0.19 25.76 -0.19
N ASP A 140 0.03 25.09 -1.33
CA ASP A 140 1.11 24.40 -2.04
C ASP A 140 0.74 24.27 -3.53
N ALA A 141 1.69 24.60 -4.41
CA ALA A 141 1.52 24.48 -5.85
C ALA A 141 1.42 23.03 -6.34
N GLU A 142 2.00 22.06 -5.58
CA GLU A 142 1.87 20.64 -5.85
C GLU A 142 0.77 20.05 -4.97
N PRO A 143 -0.42 19.73 -5.54
CA PRO A 143 -1.54 19.25 -4.72
C PRO A 143 -1.19 17.93 -4.02
N LYS A 144 -1.60 17.83 -2.75
CA LYS A 144 -1.52 16.61 -1.96
C LYS A 144 -2.80 16.45 -1.15
N PHE A 145 -3.30 15.24 -1.10
CA PHE A 145 -4.47 14.90 -0.30
C PHE A 145 -4.29 13.54 0.36
N GLY A 146 -4.85 13.38 1.52
CA GLY A 146 -4.90 12.14 2.26
C GLY A 146 -5.56 12.31 3.61
N LEU A 147 -5.42 11.30 4.46
CA LEU A 147 -6.05 11.28 5.77
C LEU A 147 -5.04 10.92 6.86
N ALA A 148 -5.24 11.48 8.05
CA ALA A 148 -4.78 10.88 9.30
C ALA A 148 -5.95 10.07 9.86
N VAL A 149 -5.78 8.77 10.02
CA VAL A 149 -6.84 7.85 10.43
C VAL A 149 -6.57 7.29 11.81
N THR A 150 -7.63 7.21 12.61
CA THR A 150 -7.63 6.52 13.90
C THR A 150 -8.55 5.31 13.82
N GLY A 151 -8.01 4.15 14.17
CA GLY A 151 -8.75 2.90 14.35
C GLY A 151 -8.69 2.40 15.78
N VAL A 152 -9.45 1.34 16.05
CA VAL A 152 -9.49 0.66 17.36
C VAL A 152 -9.37 -0.85 17.16
N VAL A 153 -8.71 -1.50 18.13
CA VAL A 153 -8.53 -2.95 18.15
C VAL A 153 -8.34 -3.42 19.61
N HIS A 154 -8.66 -4.68 19.91
CA HIS A 154 -8.24 -5.26 21.19
C HIS A 154 -6.70 -5.45 21.16
N PRO A 155 -5.97 -5.12 22.24
CA PRO A 155 -4.50 -5.23 22.24
C PRO A 155 -3.96 -6.61 21.81
N ASP A 156 -4.65 -7.69 22.18
CA ASP A 156 -4.25 -9.08 21.86
C ASP A 156 -4.66 -9.50 20.42
N GLU A 157 -5.41 -8.66 19.69
CA GLU A 157 -5.89 -8.96 18.34
C GLU A 157 -5.17 -8.12 17.26
N VAL A 158 -4.13 -7.36 17.64
CA VAL A 158 -3.30 -6.61 16.69
C VAL A 158 -2.60 -7.58 15.75
N ILE A 159 -2.80 -7.38 14.45
CA ILE A 159 -2.06 -8.11 13.42
C ILE A 159 -0.85 -7.26 13.03
N THR A 160 0.32 -7.90 12.96
CA THR A 160 1.58 -7.26 12.56
C THR A 160 2.16 -7.98 11.34
N ASN A 161 3.19 -7.42 10.75
CA ASN A 161 3.93 -8.05 9.67
C ASN A 161 4.97 -9.10 10.17
N SER A 162 5.13 -9.29 11.49
CA SER A 162 6.25 -9.99 12.12
C SER A 162 5.95 -11.40 12.67
N SER A 163 4.72 -11.89 12.52
CA SER A 163 4.28 -13.15 13.15
C SER A 163 4.10 -14.31 12.17
N GLY A 164 4.63 -14.19 10.93
CA GLY A 164 4.57 -15.22 9.90
C GLY A 164 5.24 -16.52 10.34
N ARG A 165 4.76 -17.65 9.82
CA ARG A 165 5.24 -19.00 10.16
C ARG A 165 5.69 -19.76 8.92
N PRO A 166 6.69 -20.65 9.03
CA PRO A 166 7.07 -21.51 7.92
C PRO A 166 5.87 -22.35 7.45
N GLY A 167 5.64 -22.39 6.14
CA GLY A 167 4.51 -23.11 5.52
C GLY A 167 3.26 -22.24 5.33
N ASP A 168 3.19 -21.03 5.86
CA ASP A 168 2.08 -20.13 5.59
C ASP A 168 2.00 -19.82 4.09
N ALA A 169 0.79 -19.88 3.54
CA ALA A 169 0.51 -19.42 2.20
C ALA A 169 0.45 -17.88 2.18
N LEU A 170 1.02 -17.27 1.16
CA LEU A 170 0.95 -15.84 0.90
C LEU A 170 -0.20 -15.56 -0.05
N VAL A 171 -1.23 -14.86 0.44
CA VAL A 171 -2.41 -14.48 -0.36
C VAL A 171 -2.36 -12.99 -0.65
N LEU A 172 -2.43 -12.61 -1.94
CA LEU A 172 -2.52 -11.23 -2.39
C LEU A 172 -3.96 -10.92 -2.82
N THR A 173 -4.60 -9.94 -2.18
CA THR A 173 -6.04 -9.74 -2.30
C THR A 173 -6.49 -8.82 -3.43
N LYS A 174 -5.57 -8.06 -4.06
CA LYS A 174 -5.84 -7.24 -5.25
C LYS A 174 -4.73 -7.42 -6.30
N PRO A 175 -5.05 -7.23 -7.58
CA PRO A 175 -4.04 -7.27 -8.64
C PRO A 175 -3.07 -6.08 -8.55
N LEU A 176 -1.83 -6.28 -9.04
CA LEU A 176 -0.80 -5.26 -9.13
C LEU A 176 -0.83 -4.52 -10.46
N GLY A 177 -0.11 -3.40 -10.54
CA GLY A 177 0.11 -2.66 -11.78
C GLY A 177 -0.44 -1.23 -11.81
N ALA A 178 -1.02 -0.72 -10.71
CA ALA A 178 -1.56 0.63 -10.68
C ALA A 178 -0.48 1.70 -10.90
N GLY A 179 0.76 1.47 -10.47
CA GLY A 179 1.89 2.37 -10.72
C GLY A 179 2.25 2.46 -12.20
N ALA A 180 2.25 1.32 -12.90
CA ALA A 180 2.44 1.26 -14.35
C ALA A 180 1.33 2.01 -15.10
N VAL A 181 0.06 1.80 -14.71
CA VAL A 181 -1.10 2.50 -15.31
C VAL A 181 -1.01 4.00 -15.10
N SER A 182 -0.78 4.47 -13.87
CA SER A 182 -0.66 5.91 -13.57
C SER A 182 0.50 6.55 -14.33
N THR A 183 1.63 5.84 -14.47
CA THR A 183 2.77 6.31 -15.25
C THR A 183 2.45 6.39 -16.74
N ALA A 184 1.74 5.39 -17.28
CA ALA A 184 1.31 5.36 -18.66
C ALA A 184 0.38 6.55 -18.96
N ILE A 185 -0.59 6.84 -18.11
CA ILE A 185 -1.51 8.00 -18.23
C ILE A 185 -0.71 9.30 -18.23
N LYS A 186 0.13 9.53 -17.23
CA LYS A 186 0.97 10.73 -17.10
C LYS A 186 1.84 10.97 -18.33
N ARG A 187 2.27 9.90 -19.02
CA ARG A 187 3.08 9.96 -20.24
C ARG A 187 2.28 9.92 -21.52
N GLY A 188 0.95 9.91 -21.45
CA GLY A 188 0.08 9.90 -22.62
C GLY A 188 0.15 8.61 -23.45
N LEU A 189 0.48 7.46 -22.82
CA LEU A 189 0.52 6.18 -23.51
C LEU A 189 -0.93 5.68 -23.76
N ALA A 190 -1.19 5.20 -24.97
CA ALA A 190 -2.49 4.64 -25.32
C ALA A 190 -2.72 3.27 -24.66
N GLY A 191 -4.00 2.93 -24.39
CA GLY A 191 -4.39 1.60 -23.92
C GLY A 191 -4.19 1.35 -22.42
N ALA A 192 -3.84 2.38 -21.63
CA ALA A 192 -3.75 2.23 -20.18
C ALA A 192 -5.15 1.92 -19.57
N PRO A 193 -5.31 0.85 -18.75
CA PRO A 193 -6.60 0.41 -18.20
C PRO A 193 -7.02 1.25 -16.98
N LEU A 194 -7.25 2.56 -17.19
CA LEU A 194 -7.54 3.53 -16.12
C LEU A 194 -8.73 3.13 -15.25
N GLU A 195 -9.86 2.81 -15.86
CA GLU A 195 -11.08 2.48 -15.10
C GLU A 195 -10.90 1.27 -14.18
N GLN A 196 -10.17 0.24 -14.66
CA GLN A 196 -9.88 -0.93 -13.84
C GLN A 196 -8.92 -0.59 -12.71
N ALA A 197 -7.88 0.19 -12.99
CA ALA A 197 -6.95 0.64 -11.96
C ALA A 197 -7.66 1.48 -10.88
N VAL A 198 -8.54 2.41 -11.26
CA VAL A 198 -9.35 3.19 -10.32
C VAL A 198 -10.23 2.27 -9.48
N ARG A 199 -10.93 1.29 -10.08
CA ARG A 199 -11.72 0.31 -9.31
C ARG A 199 -10.88 -0.43 -8.29
N VAL A 200 -9.69 -0.93 -8.67
CA VAL A 200 -8.77 -1.62 -7.75
C VAL A 200 -8.34 -0.70 -6.61
N MET A 201 -7.93 0.53 -6.92
CA MET A 201 -7.44 1.48 -5.93
C MET A 201 -8.53 2.06 -5.01
N THR A 202 -9.81 2.03 -5.42
CA THR A 202 -10.95 2.52 -4.61
C THR A 202 -11.71 1.41 -3.87
N THR A 203 -11.30 0.15 -4.01
CA THR A 203 -11.85 -0.97 -3.24
C THR A 203 -11.24 -0.98 -1.84
N LEU A 204 -12.06 -0.92 -0.80
CA LEU A 204 -11.61 -1.03 0.60
C LEU A 204 -11.03 -2.42 0.89
N ASN A 205 -10.00 -2.47 1.73
CA ASN A 205 -9.39 -3.72 2.18
C ASN A 205 -10.15 -4.35 3.38
N ARG A 206 -11.29 -3.78 3.80
CA ARG A 206 -12.10 -4.25 4.94
C ARG A 206 -12.46 -5.73 4.84
N ASP A 207 -13.15 -6.12 3.77
CA ASP A 207 -13.67 -7.49 3.61
C ASP A 207 -12.53 -8.51 3.51
N ALA A 208 -11.39 -8.11 2.92
CA ALA A 208 -10.19 -8.92 2.86
C ALA A 208 -9.53 -9.09 4.24
N ALA A 209 -9.48 -8.05 5.06
CA ALA A 209 -8.96 -8.12 6.42
C ALA A 209 -9.86 -8.98 7.32
N GLU A 210 -11.19 -8.88 7.20
CA GLU A 210 -12.13 -9.74 7.91
C GLU A 210 -11.95 -11.22 7.53
N ALA A 211 -11.81 -11.51 6.23
CA ALA A 211 -11.53 -12.86 5.75
C ALA A 211 -10.17 -13.38 6.26
N ALA A 212 -9.13 -12.55 6.29
CA ALA A 212 -7.82 -12.92 6.81
C ALA A 212 -7.88 -13.27 8.31
N ARG A 213 -8.60 -12.49 9.11
CA ARG A 213 -8.83 -12.82 10.53
C ARG A 213 -9.58 -14.14 10.69
N ALA A 214 -10.63 -14.37 9.89
CA ALA A 214 -11.39 -15.63 9.93
C ALA A 214 -10.53 -16.84 9.51
N ALA A 215 -9.60 -16.66 8.56
CA ALA A 215 -8.65 -17.65 8.11
C ALA A 215 -7.51 -17.92 9.12
N GLY A 216 -7.41 -17.16 10.21
CA GLY A 216 -6.36 -17.31 11.21
C GLY A 216 -5.02 -16.74 10.76
N VAL A 217 -5.02 -15.57 10.11
CA VAL A 217 -3.82 -14.88 9.62
C VAL A 217 -2.75 -14.75 10.71
N HIS A 218 -1.49 -15.04 10.35
CA HIS A 218 -0.36 -14.91 11.25
C HIS A 218 0.37 -13.57 11.06
N ALA A 219 0.56 -13.11 9.81
CA ALA A 219 1.14 -11.81 9.51
C ALA A 219 0.43 -11.19 8.31
N MET A 220 0.33 -9.87 8.29
CA MET A 220 -0.36 -9.13 7.23
C MET A 220 0.27 -7.75 7.04
N THR A 221 0.26 -7.25 5.81
CA THR A 221 0.60 -5.88 5.43
C THR A 221 -0.17 -5.51 4.17
N ASP A 222 -0.32 -4.25 3.86
CA ASP A 222 -0.84 -3.84 2.56
C ASP A 222 0.31 -3.63 1.54
N VAL A 223 0.01 -3.81 0.26
CA VAL A 223 1.01 -3.66 -0.80
C VAL A 223 0.87 -2.29 -1.43
N THR A 224 1.76 -1.37 -1.08
CA THR A 224 1.74 0.02 -1.54
C THR A 224 3.05 0.44 -2.23
N GLY A 225 3.63 1.56 -1.85
CA GLY A 225 4.70 2.24 -2.58
C GLY A 225 5.99 1.45 -2.76
N PHE A 226 6.29 0.47 -1.93
CA PHE A 226 7.48 -0.38 -2.05
C PHE A 226 7.27 -1.62 -2.94
N GLY A 227 6.03 -1.84 -3.42
CA GLY A 227 5.68 -2.99 -4.23
C GLY A 227 5.63 -4.30 -3.45
N LEU A 228 5.19 -5.37 -4.10
CA LEU A 228 5.05 -6.67 -3.44
C LEU A 228 6.35 -7.14 -2.78
N LEU A 229 7.47 -7.07 -3.49
CA LEU A 229 8.75 -7.56 -2.95
C LEU A 229 9.30 -6.70 -1.81
N GLY A 230 9.02 -5.39 -1.81
CA GLY A 230 9.44 -4.51 -0.71
C GLY A 230 8.70 -4.86 0.59
N HIS A 231 7.37 -4.90 0.54
CA HIS A 231 6.55 -5.22 1.73
C HIS A 231 6.73 -6.67 2.19
N LEU A 232 6.85 -7.65 1.26
CA LEU A 232 7.22 -9.02 1.63
C LEU A 232 8.62 -9.07 2.26
N GLY A 233 9.56 -8.27 1.77
CA GLY A 233 10.91 -8.16 2.34
C GLY A 233 10.87 -7.73 3.81
N GLU A 234 10.04 -6.75 4.16
CA GLU A 234 9.82 -6.32 5.54
C GLU A 234 9.21 -7.46 6.38
N MET A 235 8.18 -8.15 5.86
CA MET A 235 7.51 -9.27 6.53
C MET A 235 8.49 -10.44 6.82
N VAL A 236 9.31 -10.85 5.85
CA VAL A 236 10.23 -12.00 6.05
C VAL A 236 11.39 -11.64 6.98
N VAL A 237 11.86 -10.38 6.98
CA VAL A 237 12.84 -9.89 7.96
C VAL A 237 12.25 -9.90 9.36
N ALA A 238 11.07 -9.32 9.54
CA ALA A 238 10.41 -9.22 10.83
C ALA A 238 10.02 -10.59 11.40
N SER A 239 9.63 -11.54 10.54
CA SER A 239 9.30 -12.91 10.94
C SER A 239 10.52 -13.84 11.09
N GLY A 240 11.72 -13.40 10.68
CA GLY A 240 12.92 -14.22 10.71
C GLY A 240 12.91 -15.38 9.69
N LEU A 241 12.23 -15.22 8.57
CA LEU A 241 11.94 -16.23 7.56
C LEU A 241 12.49 -15.87 6.18
N ALA A 242 12.29 -16.77 5.22
CA ALA A 242 12.43 -16.55 3.79
C ALA A 242 11.08 -16.75 3.09
N ALA A 243 10.97 -16.37 1.80
CA ALA A 243 9.76 -16.57 1.01
C ALA A 243 10.06 -17.12 -0.38
N GLU A 244 9.09 -17.86 -0.92
CA GLU A 244 9.01 -18.27 -2.32
C GLU A 244 7.79 -17.62 -2.97
N ILE A 245 7.96 -16.98 -4.12
CA ILE A 245 6.90 -16.36 -4.91
C ILE A 245 6.82 -17.05 -6.27
N ASP A 246 5.61 -17.41 -6.68
CA ASP A 246 5.26 -17.80 -8.04
C ASP A 246 4.86 -16.56 -8.83
N ALA A 247 5.75 -16.11 -9.72
CA ALA A 247 5.54 -14.89 -10.50
C ALA A 247 4.30 -14.97 -11.41
N GLU A 248 3.97 -16.16 -11.91
CA GLU A 248 2.80 -16.36 -12.78
C GLU A 248 1.48 -16.29 -12.00
N ALA A 249 1.49 -16.68 -10.72
CA ALA A 249 0.33 -16.61 -9.85
C ALA A 249 0.01 -15.18 -9.37
N VAL A 250 0.97 -14.24 -9.48
CA VAL A 250 0.73 -12.84 -9.08
C VAL A 250 -0.26 -12.18 -10.03
N PRO A 251 -1.46 -11.77 -9.54
CA PRO A 251 -2.47 -11.17 -10.39
C PRO A 251 -2.04 -9.77 -10.85
N ALA A 252 -2.29 -9.46 -12.12
CA ALA A 252 -2.06 -8.14 -12.71
C ALA A 252 -3.38 -7.52 -13.17
N ILE A 253 -3.48 -6.20 -13.15
CA ILE A 253 -4.53 -5.46 -13.86
C ILE A 253 -4.40 -5.78 -15.35
N ASP A 254 -5.52 -6.04 -16.04
CA ASP A 254 -5.53 -6.44 -17.44
C ASP A 254 -4.77 -5.41 -18.31
N GLY A 255 -3.91 -5.89 -19.23
CA GLY A 255 -3.09 -5.04 -20.10
C GLY A 255 -1.83 -4.44 -19.44
N VAL A 256 -1.61 -4.65 -18.13
CA VAL A 256 -0.41 -4.11 -17.46
C VAL A 256 0.85 -4.85 -17.85
N LEU A 257 0.79 -6.16 -18.07
CA LEU A 257 1.97 -6.92 -18.47
C LEU A 257 2.49 -6.47 -19.83
N GLU A 258 1.61 -6.11 -20.77
CA GLU A 258 1.94 -5.52 -22.06
C GLU A 258 2.60 -4.15 -21.90
N LEU A 259 2.09 -3.31 -20.99
CA LEU A 259 2.72 -2.02 -20.66
C LEU A 259 4.13 -2.20 -20.05
N LEU A 260 4.32 -3.21 -19.22
CA LEU A 260 5.61 -3.50 -18.57
C LEU A 260 6.60 -4.23 -19.49
N ALA A 261 6.12 -4.85 -20.57
CA ALA A 261 6.94 -5.48 -21.61
C ALA A 261 7.47 -4.49 -22.66
N ASP A 262 7.08 -3.20 -22.60
CA ASP A 262 7.58 -2.15 -23.50
C ASP A 262 9.10 -2.00 -23.37
N GLU A 263 9.84 -2.21 -24.46
CA GLU A 263 11.31 -2.16 -24.50
C GLU A 263 11.85 -0.78 -24.06
N ASP A 264 11.12 0.30 -24.33
CA ASP A 264 11.46 1.66 -23.91
C ASP A 264 11.18 1.92 -22.42
N LEU A 265 10.58 0.96 -21.72
CA LEU A 265 10.22 1.03 -20.30
C LEU A 265 9.41 2.29 -19.94
N ARG A 266 8.52 2.74 -20.84
CA ARG A 266 7.78 4.00 -20.71
C ARG A 266 6.71 3.95 -19.62
N ALA A 267 6.17 2.78 -19.29
CA ALA A 267 5.21 2.61 -18.21
C ALA A 267 5.85 2.38 -16.83
N ILE A 268 7.19 2.25 -16.75
CA ILE A 268 7.87 1.99 -15.48
C ILE A 268 8.15 3.29 -14.74
N ALA A 269 7.53 3.43 -13.57
CA ALA A 269 7.70 4.56 -12.67
C ALA A 269 9.11 4.66 -12.08
N GLY A 270 9.50 5.85 -11.66
CA GLY A 270 10.75 6.04 -10.91
C GLY A 270 10.76 5.27 -9.58
N GLY A 271 9.60 5.18 -8.89
CA GLY A 271 9.41 4.36 -7.69
C GLY A 271 9.68 2.88 -7.97
N THR A 272 9.05 2.33 -8.99
CA THR A 272 9.22 0.93 -9.42
C THR A 272 10.69 0.58 -9.72
N ARG A 273 11.43 1.50 -10.36
CA ARG A 273 12.88 1.30 -10.62
C ARG A 273 13.69 1.26 -9.33
N ARG A 274 13.38 2.14 -8.36
CA ARG A 274 14.04 2.12 -7.04
C ARG A 274 13.70 0.87 -6.26
N ASN A 275 12.43 0.45 -6.28
CA ASN A 275 11.98 -0.77 -5.63
C ASN A 275 12.72 -1.99 -6.16
N ARG A 276 12.85 -2.11 -7.49
CA ARG A 276 13.58 -3.21 -8.11
C ARG A 276 15.05 -3.23 -7.69
N ALA A 277 15.74 -2.09 -7.79
CA ALA A 277 17.16 -1.99 -7.40
C ALA A 277 17.37 -2.34 -5.92
N HIS A 278 16.40 -2.05 -5.06
CA HIS A 278 16.42 -2.44 -3.65
C HIS A 278 16.14 -3.94 -3.50
N ALA A 279 15.08 -4.46 -4.12
CA ALA A 279 14.68 -5.86 -4.03
C ALA A 279 15.75 -6.83 -4.56
N GLU A 280 16.52 -6.47 -5.58
CA GLU A 280 17.62 -7.27 -6.13
C GLU A 280 18.73 -7.58 -5.10
N GLN A 281 18.78 -6.85 -3.97
CA GLN A 281 19.75 -7.10 -2.90
C GLN A 281 19.40 -8.34 -2.05
N PHE A 282 18.12 -8.72 -2.01
CA PHE A 282 17.62 -9.83 -1.19
C PHE A 282 16.72 -10.81 -1.96
N THR A 283 16.52 -10.58 -3.26
CA THR A 283 15.66 -11.41 -4.12
C THR A 283 16.47 -12.10 -5.20
N THR A 284 16.21 -13.39 -5.40
CA THR A 284 16.72 -14.14 -6.54
C THR A 284 15.60 -14.46 -7.52
N PHE A 285 15.72 -13.98 -8.75
CA PHE A 285 14.80 -14.32 -9.84
C PHE A 285 15.29 -15.53 -10.62
N ALA A 286 14.45 -16.54 -10.77
CA ALA A 286 14.75 -17.66 -11.65
C ALA A 286 14.86 -17.17 -13.12
N PRO A 287 15.75 -17.77 -13.95
CA PRO A 287 15.99 -17.30 -15.32
C PRO A 287 14.75 -17.26 -16.21
N GLN A 288 13.79 -18.16 -15.98
CA GLN A 288 12.55 -18.27 -16.76
C GLN A 288 11.50 -17.21 -16.43
N VAL A 289 11.64 -16.46 -15.33
CA VAL A 289 10.68 -15.41 -14.97
C VAL A 289 10.73 -14.27 -16.00
N PRO A 290 9.61 -14.00 -16.71
CA PRO A 290 9.58 -12.94 -17.72
C PRO A 290 9.90 -11.57 -17.14
N GLU A 291 10.52 -10.71 -17.92
CA GLU A 291 10.95 -9.39 -17.48
C GLU A 291 9.76 -8.51 -17.03
N ALA A 292 8.61 -8.60 -17.71
CA ALA A 292 7.39 -7.90 -17.32
C ALA A 292 6.90 -8.32 -15.92
N ARG A 293 7.03 -9.60 -15.57
CA ARG A 293 6.69 -10.12 -14.26
C ARG A 293 7.65 -9.62 -13.17
N ARG A 294 8.96 -9.54 -13.49
CA ARG A 294 9.94 -8.95 -12.58
C ARG A 294 9.64 -7.48 -12.27
N TRP A 295 9.18 -6.73 -13.26
CA TRP A 295 8.72 -5.36 -13.05
C TRP A 295 7.43 -5.30 -12.25
N LEU A 296 6.46 -6.19 -12.52
CA LEU A 296 5.16 -6.24 -11.84
C LEU A 296 5.32 -6.40 -10.32
N VAL A 297 6.13 -7.35 -9.87
CA VAL A 297 6.33 -7.61 -8.43
C VAL A 297 7.08 -6.49 -7.70
N CYS A 298 7.71 -5.57 -8.45
CA CYS A 298 8.34 -4.37 -7.93
C CYS A 298 7.49 -3.12 -8.14
N ASP A 299 6.32 -3.21 -8.81
CA ASP A 299 5.53 -2.02 -9.17
C ASP A 299 5.07 -1.27 -7.92
N ALA A 300 5.31 0.06 -7.94
CA ALA A 300 4.94 0.93 -6.85
C ALA A 300 3.41 1.13 -6.84
N MET A 301 2.72 0.35 -6.04
CA MET A 301 1.27 0.40 -5.91
C MET A 301 0.81 1.63 -5.11
N THR A 302 -0.41 2.06 -5.37
CA THR A 302 -1.18 2.95 -4.50
C THR A 302 -2.50 2.26 -4.19
N SER A 303 -2.88 2.21 -2.93
CA SER A 303 -4.09 1.54 -2.46
C SER A 303 -4.20 0.09 -2.97
N GLY A 304 -3.12 -0.67 -2.83
CA GLY A 304 -3.07 -2.06 -3.22
C GLY A 304 -3.84 -2.97 -2.26
N GLY A 305 -3.75 -4.27 -2.51
CA GLY A 305 -4.37 -5.29 -1.67
C GLY A 305 -3.54 -5.63 -0.45
N LEU A 306 -4.12 -6.42 0.44
CA LEU A 306 -3.41 -7.03 1.55
C LEU A 306 -2.55 -8.19 1.03
N LEU A 307 -1.36 -8.33 1.60
CA LEU A 307 -0.54 -9.53 1.55
C LEU A 307 -0.66 -10.22 2.91
N ALA A 308 -1.39 -11.33 2.94
CA ALA A 308 -1.68 -12.08 4.16
C ALA A 308 -0.92 -13.40 4.17
N ALA A 309 -0.20 -13.68 5.26
CA ALA A 309 0.39 -14.98 5.57
C ALA A 309 -0.59 -15.78 6.43
N VAL A 310 -1.23 -16.78 5.84
CA VAL A 310 -2.27 -17.60 6.47
C VAL A 310 -1.90 -19.09 6.47
N PRO A 311 -2.45 -19.90 7.40
CA PRO A 311 -2.30 -21.35 7.32
C PRO A 311 -2.68 -21.87 5.91
N ALA A 312 -1.86 -22.73 5.34
CA ALA A 312 -2.04 -23.17 3.95
C ALA A 312 -3.43 -23.78 3.68
N ASP A 313 -4.02 -24.46 4.66
CA ASP A 313 -5.35 -25.07 4.55
C ASP A 313 -6.48 -24.03 4.49
N SER A 314 -6.27 -22.83 5.02
CA SER A 314 -7.24 -21.73 5.02
C SER A 314 -7.08 -20.78 3.83
N ALA A 315 -6.01 -20.89 3.03
CA ALA A 315 -5.69 -19.94 1.98
C ALA A 315 -6.76 -19.80 0.89
N LEU A 316 -7.49 -20.90 0.60
CA LEU A 316 -8.56 -20.90 -0.40
C LEU A 316 -9.86 -20.21 0.09
N GLU A 317 -9.98 -19.95 1.38
CA GLU A 317 -11.11 -19.21 1.97
C GLU A 317 -10.92 -17.69 1.84
N MET A 318 -9.69 -17.26 1.52
CA MET A 318 -9.35 -15.86 1.33
C MET A 318 -9.77 -15.35 -0.06
N PRO A 319 -10.24 -14.08 -0.17
CA PRO A 319 -10.33 -13.42 -1.46
C PRO A 319 -8.93 -13.16 -2.00
N GLY A 320 -8.73 -13.33 -3.31
CA GLY A 320 -7.46 -13.06 -3.97
C GLY A 320 -6.76 -14.28 -4.53
N ALA A 321 -5.45 -14.23 -4.66
CA ALA A 321 -4.63 -15.29 -5.23
C ALA A 321 -3.53 -15.73 -4.26
N VAL A 322 -3.31 -17.03 -4.16
CA VAL A 322 -2.11 -17.56 -3.50
C VAL A 322 -0.92 -17.31 -4.41
N VAL A 323 -0.03 -16.43 -4.00
CA VAL A 323 1.13 -15.99 -4.80
C VAL A 323 2.45 -16.59 -4.36
N GLY A 324 2.45 -17.35 -3.26
CA GLY A 324 3.67 -17.95 -2.73
C GLY A 324 3.47 -18.51 -1.33
N ARG A 325 4.58 -18.63 -0.61
CA ARG A 325 4.59 -19.15 0.78
C ARG A 325 5.78 -18.63 1.57
N LEU A 326 5.66 -18.61 2.89
CA LEU A 326 6.78 -18.46 3.80
C LEU A 326 7.50 -19.78 3.99
N VAL A 327 8.82 -19.75 4.07
CA VAL A 327 9.65 -20.95 4.20
C VAL A 327 10.78 -20.74 5.21
N ASP A 328 11.28 -21.85 5.77
CA ASP A 328 12.56 -21.83 6.48
C ASP A 328 13.68 -21.49 5.48
N GLY A 329 14.59 -20.60 5.87
CA GLY A 329 15.69 -20.16 5.02
C GLY A 329 16.47 -19.02 5.63
N PRO A 330 17.45 -18.46 4.91
CA PRO A 330 18.15 -17.27 5.37
C PRO A 330 17.14 -16.11 5.54
N PRO A 331 17.02 -15.53 6.76
CA PRO A 331 16.05 -14.48 7.02
C PRO A 331 16.17 -13.31 6.04
N GLY A 332 15.03 -12.81 5.58
CA GLY A 332 14.98 -11.67 4.67
C GLY A 332 15.23 -12.00 3.20
N THR A 333 15.33 -13.28 2.81
CA THR A 333 15.56 -13.65 1.40
C THR A 333 14.27 -14.09 0.70
N ILE A 334 14.14 -13.76 -0.60
CA ILE A 334 12.99 -14.09 -1.43
C ILE A 334 13.45 -14.78 -2.71
N ALA A 335 12.83 -15.91 -3.05
CA ALA A 335 13.01 -16.58 -4.34
C ALA A 335 11.77 -16.39 -5.21
N VAL A 336 11.92 -15.81 -6.39
CA VAL A 336 10.85 -15.62 -7.38
C VAL A 336 11.06 -16.60 -8.52
N ARG A 337 10.06 -17.44 -8.77
CA ARG A 337 10.09 -18.55 -9.75
C ARG A 337 9.06 -18.37 -10.85
#